data_e712a72b7c8cab58824dd9eb6751dc3f
#
_entry.id   e712a72b7c8cab58824dd9eb6751dc3f
#
_cell.length_a   1.000
_cell.length_b   1.000
_cell.length_c   1.000
_cell.angle_alpha   90.00
_cell.angle_beta   90.00
_cell.angle_gamma   90.00
#
_symmetry.space_group_name_H-M   'P 1'
#
loop_
_entity.id
_entity.type
_entity.pdbx_description
1 polymer ?
#
loop_
_entity_poly.entity_id
_entity_poly.type
_entity_poly.pdbx_seq_one_letter_code
_entity_poly.pdbx_strand_id
1 'polypeptide(L)'
;ENMTYKVLIYRNGEFYKEIHLKPRPGDLHIYKWEEVEMGSYSFEIVTEEGEVLGVTYNHTAPFANMFDAYVERSKKPKPITGFQPGIDVLVKYNSVENSFSLIKTKFTRTKISLSDLGLEKADKIEVAAGFNGWQPDEEPISQTDDGNYEMVLSLSEGYYEYKLYIDGRWFPEVGNHRLVIGENGALFPLGDIG
;
A
#
# COMPACT_ATOMS: atom_id res chain seq x y z
N GLU A 1 0.61 0.24 21.63
CA GLU A 1 -0.21 -0.89 21.19
C GLU A 1 -0.97 -0.55 19.92
N ASN A 2 -0.85 -1.41 18.91
CA ASN A 2 -1.50 -1.16 17.62
C ASN A 2 -2.88 -1.76 17.61
N MET A 3 -3.90 -0.91 17.43
CA MET A 3 -5.25 -1.39 17.17
C MET A 3 -5.33 -1.83 15.71
N THR A 4 -6.15 -2.82 15.44
CA THR A 4 -6.40 -3.26 14.07
C THR A 4 -7.74 -2.72 13.59
N TYR A 5 -7.78 -2.40 12.31
CA TYR A 5 -8.98 -1.88 11.67
C TYR A 5 -9.22 -2.66 10.39
N LYS A 6 -10.48 -2.87 10.07
CA LYS A 6 -10.85 -3.42 8.78
C LYS A 6 -11.81 -2.47 8.09
N VAL A 7 -11.87 -2.57 6.78
CA VAL A 7 -12.76 -1.74 5.98
C VAL A 7 -13.69 -2.65 5.20
N LEU A 8 -14.98 -2.35 5.32
CA LEU A 8 -16.00 -2.99 4.50
C LEU A 8 -16.20 -2.10 3.28
N ILE A 9 -16.03 -2.69 2.10
CA ILE A 9 -16.18 -1.98 0.84
C ILE A 9 -17.48 -2.40 0.20
N TYR A 10 -18.29 -1.42 -0.16
CA TYR A 10 -19.53 -1.63 -0.91
C TYR A 10 -19.33 -1.06 -2.31
N ARG A 11 -19.76 -1.83 -3.31
CA ARG A 11 -19.68 -1.43 -4.71
C ARG A 11 -21.08 -1.38 -5.29
N ASN A 12 -21.45 -0.26 -5.85
CA ASN A 12 -22.77 -0.05 -6.44
C ASN A 12 -23.91 -0.40 -5.48
N GLY A 13 -23.70 -0.10 -4.19
CA GLY A 13 -24.71 -0.30 -3.16
C GLY A 13 -24.74 -1.69 -2.53
N GLU A 14 -23.89 -2.59 -2.98
CA GLU A 14 -23.83 -3.95 -2.47
C GLU A 14 -22.50 -4.24 -1.82
N PHE A 15 -22.49 -5.10 -0.81
CA PHE A 15 -21.24 -5.52 -0.19
C PHE A 15 -20.32 -6.14 -1.23
N TYR A 16 -19.08 -5.67 -1.26
CA TYR A 16 -18.11 -6.10 -2.26
C TYR A 16 -17.00 -6.92 -1.63
N LYS A 17 -16.29 -6.36 -0.64
CA LYS A 17 -15.26 -7.09 0.07
C LYS A 17 -14.87 -6.43 1.38
N GLU A 18 -14.21 -7.22 2.22
CA GLU A 18 -13.64 -6.77 3.47
C GLU A 18 -12.13 -6.77 3.31
N ILE A 19 -11.49 -5.68 3.73
CA ILE A 19 -10.04 -5.58 3.72
C ILE A 19 -9.53 -5.29 5.12
N HIS A 20 -8.31 -5.73 5.40
CA HIS A 20 -7.69 -5.53 6.69
C HIS A 20 -6.55 -4.54 6.53
N LEU A 21 -6.62 -3.44 7.27
CA LEU A 21 -5.61 -2.40 7.21
C LEU A 21 -4.39 -2.84 8.01
N LYS A 22 -3.21 -2.59 7.47
CA LYS A 22 -1.95 -2.90 8.13
C LYS A 22 -1.45 -1.70 8.93
N PRO A 23 -1.20 -1.85 10.24
CA PRO A 23 -0.70 -0.75 11.06
C PRO A 23 0.69 -0.30 10.62
N ARG A 24 0.90 1.01 10.66
CA ARG A 24 2.17 1.65 10.35
C ARG A 24 2.50 2.67 11.43
N PRO A 25 3.74 3.11 11.55
CA PRO A 25 4.09 4.16 12.52
C PRO A 25 3.27 5.43 12.30
N GLY A 26 2.97 6.14 13.39
CA GLY A 26 2.23 7.41 13.31
C GLY A 26 0.72 7.25 13.24
N ASP A 27 0.19 6.17 13.80
CA ASP A 27 -1.26 5.90 13.83
C ASP A 27 -1.87 5.74 12.45
N LEU A 28 -1.05 5.35 11.50
CA LEU A 28 -1.42 5.15 10.12
C LEU A 28 -1.73 3.68 9.86
N HIS A 29 -2.79 3.43 9.11
CA HIS A 29 -3.21 2.08 8.73
C HIS A 29 -3.42 2.07 7.23
N ILE A 30 -2.84 1.11 6.51
CA ILE A 30 -2.85 1.13 5.05
C ILE A 30 -3.29 -0.20 4.46
N TYR A 31 -3.78 -0.11 3.22
CA TYR A 31 -4.04 -1.28 2.39
C TYR A 31 -3.76 -0.91 0.94
N LYS A 32 -3.08 -1.81 0.23
CA LYS A 32 -2.80 -1.62 -1.20
C LYS A 32 -3.88 -2.36 -1.99
N TRP A 33 -4.77 -1.60 -2.58
CA TRP A 33 -5.91 -2.12 -3.34
C TRP A 33 -5.54 -2.10 -4.81
N GLU A 34 -5.30 -3.28 -5.38
CA GLU A 34 -4.80 -3.43 -6.74
C GLU A 34 -5.91 -3.62 -7.74
N GLU A 35 -5.73 -3.05 -8.94
CA GLU A 35 -6.62 -3.23 -10.10
C GLU A 35 -8.08 -2.99 -9.75
N VAL A 36 -8.37 -1.79 -9.27
CA VAL A 36 -9.72 -1.43 -8.85
C VAL A 36 -10.65 -1.42 -10.06
N GLU A 37 -11.77 -2.10 -9.92
CA GLU A 37 -12.80 -2.11 -10.97
C GLU A 37 -13.58 -0.80 -10.96
N MET A 38 -14.14 -0.46 -12.11
CA MET A 38 -15.01 0.71 -12.21
C MET A 38 -16.24 0.51 -11.32
N GLY A 39 -16.67 1.56 -10.65
CA GLY A 39 -17.86 1.50 -9.83
C GLY A 39 -17.99 2.68 -8.90
N SER A 40 -19.08 2.65 -8.17
CA SER A 40 -19.36 3.61 -7.10
C SER A 40 -19.09 2.89 -5.78
N TYR A 41 -18.15 3.39 -5.01
CA TYR A 41 -17.69 2.72 -3.79
C TYR A 41 -18.06 3.50 -2.56
N SER A 42 -18.46 2.78 -1.52
CA SER A 42 -18.60 3.35 -0.20
C SER A 42 -17.87 2.48 0.82
N PHE A 43 -17.49 3.07 1.95
CA PHE A 43 -16.58 2.45 2.89
C PHE A 43 -17.09 2.62 4.32
N GLU A 44 -16.92 1.55 5.09
CA GLU A 44 -17.12 1.60 6.54
C GLU A 44 -15.88 1.04 7.20
N ILE A 45 -15.43 1.69 8.27
CA ILE A 45 -14.31 1.19 9.05
C ILE A 45 -14.86 0.49 10.27
N VAL A 46 -14.35 -0.71 10.53
CA VAL A 46 -14.75 -1.48 11.72
C VAL A 46 -13.55 -1.59 12.65
N THR A 47 -13.77 -1.16 13.89
CA THR A 47 -12.74 -1.23 14.93
C THR A 47 -12.66 -2.64 15.52
N GLU A 48 -11.62 -2.89 16.33
CA GLU A 48 -11.50 -4.18 17.03
C GLU A 48 -12.69 -4.48 17.93
N GLU A 49 -13.29 -3.45 18.50
CA GLU A 49 -14.47 -3.60 19.37
C GLU A 49 -15.75 -3.81 18.58
N GLY A 50 -15.67 -3.79 17.23
CA GLY A 50 -16.84 -3.99 16.39
C GLY A 50 -17.62 -2.72 16.10
N GLU A 51 -17.11 -1.56 16.48
CA GLU A 51 -17.73 -0.29 16.16
C GLU A 51 -17.60 0.02 14.67
N VAL A 52 -18.70 0.47 14.06
CA VAL A 52 -18.73 0.78 12.63
C VAL A 52 -18.76 2.28 12.42
N LEU A 53 -17.82 2.77 11.60
CA LEU A 53 -17.67 4.19 11.29
C LEU A 53 -17.84 4.40 9.79
N GLY A 54 -18.78 5.24 9.40
CA GLY A 54 -18.99 5.54 7.99
C GLY A 54 -17.97 6.54 7.46
N VAL A 55 -17.43 6.29 6.30
CA VAL A 55 -16.53 7.23 5.63
C VAL A 55 -17.35 8.23 4.85
N THR A 56 -17.12 9.51 5.10
CA THR A 56 -17.86 10.59 4.48
C THR A 56 -16.89 11.69 4.02
N TYR A 57 -17.38 12.61 3.19
CA TYR A 57 -16.55 13.69 2.67
C TYR A 57 -17.41 14.93 2.43
N ASN A 58 -16.77 16.10 2.50
CA ASN A 58 -17.45 17.37 2.30
C ASN A 58 -17.50 17.83 0.85
N HIS A 59 -16.60 17.32 0.02
CA HIS A 59 -16.47 17.75 -1.36
C HIS A 59 -16.92 16.66 -2.31
N THR A 60 -17.46 17.05 -3.45
CA THR A 60 -17.88 16.12 -4.48
C THR A 60 -16.82 15.92 -5.56
N ALA A 61 -15.80 16.75 -5.56
CA ALA A 61 -14.75 16.70 -6.57
C ALA A 61 -13.42 16.27 -5.92
N PRO A 62 -13.00 15.02 -6.11
CA PRO A 62 -11.70 14.59 -5.62
C PRO A 62 -10.59 15.21 -6.44
N PHE A 63 -9.37 15.26 -5.88
CA PHE A 63 -8.19 15.63 -6.63
C PHE A 63 -7.91 14.58 -7.68
N ALA A 64 -7.13 14.95 -8.71
CA ALA A 64 -6.87 14.08 -9.85
C ALA A 64 -6.33 12.71 -9.45
N ASN A 65 -5.47 12.65 -8.42
CA ASN A 65 -4.82 11.41 -7.97
C ASN A 65 -5.09 11.08 -6.51
N MET A 66 -5.87 11.89 -5.81
CA MET A 66 -6.11 11.68 -4.39
C MET A 66 -7.53 12.09 -4.02
N PHE A 67 -8.10 11.36 -3.11
CA PHE A 67 -9.40 11.64 -2.54
C PHE A 67 -9.27 11.60 -1.02
N ASP A 68 -9.59 12.70 -0.36
CA ASP A 68 -9.56 12.81 1.09
C ASP A 68 -10.96 12.86 1.66
N ALA A 69 -11.15 12.13 2.73
CA ALA A 69 -12.40 12.06 3.43
C ALA A 69 -12.11 11.97 4.94
N TYR A 70 -13.14 11.98 5.73
CA TYR A 70 -13.00 11.70 7.14
C TYR A 70 -14.09 10.74 7.59
N VAL A 71 -13.89 10.20 8.77
CA VAL A 71 -14.69 9.13 9.29
C VAL A 71 -15.55 9.69 10.41
N GLU A 72 -16.87 9.44 10.33
CA GLU A 72 -17.79 9.87 11.36
C GLU A 72 -18.60 8.70 11.88
N ARG A 73 -18.73 8.66 13.21
CA ARG A 73 -19.56 7.67 13.88
C ARG A 73 -21.01 7.86 13.50
N SER A 74 -21.70 6.76 13.24
CA SER A 74 -23.15 6.76 12.94
C SER A 74 -23.56 7.50 11.69
N LYS A 75 -22.63 7.86 10.83
CA LYS A 75 -22.94 8.46 9.55
C LYS A 75 -23.04 7.37 8.48
N LYS A 76 -23.96 7.55 7.54
CA LYS A 76 -24.01 6.69 6.37
C LYS A 76 -22.83 7.02 5.48
N PRO A 77 -22.11 6.01 4.99
CA PRO A 77 -21.02 6.26 4.05
C PRO A 77 -21.55 6.87 2.77
N LYS A 78 -20.77 7.80 2.20
CA LYS A 78 -21.11 8.43 0.92
C LYS A 78 -20.35 7.73 -0.20
N PRO A 79 -21.02 7.41 -1.31
CA PRO A 79 -20.36 6.79 -2.45
C PRO A 79 -19.31 7.70 -3.07
N ILE A 80 -18.23 7.10 -3.48
CA ILE A 80 -17.13 7.75 -4.20
C ILE A 80 -17.07 7.15 -5.59
N THR A 81 -17.13 8.00 -6.61
CA THR A 81 -17.10 7.56 -8.00
C THR A 81 -15.85 8.10 -8.69
N GLY A 82 -15.67 7.75 -9.96
CA GLY A 82 -14.56 8.26 -10.76
C GLY A 82 -13.32 7.38 -10.76
N PHE A 83 -13.46 6.15 -10.29
CA PHE A 83 -12.38 5.18 -10.45
C PHE A 83 -12.38 4.68 -11.88
N GLN A 84 -11.21 4.70 -12.51
CA GLN A 84 -11.02 4.13 -13.85
C GLN A 84 -10.57 2.68 -13.70
N PRO A 85 -10.95 1.80 -14.64
CA PRO A 85 -10.54 0.39 -14.54
C PRO A 85 -9.02 0.24 -14.53
N GLY A 86 -8.53 -0.68 -13.72
CA GLY A 86 -7.12 -1.06 -13.72
C GLY A 86 -6.19 -0.13 -12.98
N ILE A 87 -6.70 0.88 -12.28
CA ILE A 87 -5.85 1.70 -11.41
C ILE A 87 -5.64 0.99 -10.08
N ASP A 88 -4.56 1.34 -9.42
CA ASP A 88 -4.30 0.91 -8.06
C ASP A 88 -4.63 2.05 -7.11
N VAL A 89 -5.04 1.70 -5.90
CA VAL A 89 -5.42 2.69 -4.89
C VAL A 89 -4.74 2.34 -3.57
N LEU A 90 -4.03 3.32 -3.01
CA LEU A 90 -3.51 3.20 -1.65
C LEU A 90 -4.58 3.71 -0.70
N VAL A 91 -5.07 2.83 0.15
CA VAL A 91 -6.07 3.16 1.17
C VAL A 91 -5.32 3.51 2.44
N LYS A 92 -5.59 4.70 3.00
CA LYS A 92 -4.93 5.17 4.22
C LYS A 92 -5.96 5.65 5.22
N TYR A 93 -5.82 5.21 6.44
CA TYR A 93 -6.65 5.67 7.55
C TYR A 93 -5.73 6.12 8.69
N ASN A 94 -5.93 7.34 9.17
CA ASN A 94 -5.26 7.84 10.36
C ASN A 94 -6.25 7.79 11.52
N SER A 95 -5.99 6.95 12.51
CA SER A 95 -6.92 6.69 13.58
C SER A 95 -7.01 7.83 14.60
N VAL A 96 -6.01 8.69 14.68
CA VAL A 96 -6.03 9.84 15.58
C VAL A 96 -6.79 11.00 14.95
N GLU A 97 -6.53 11.27 13.69
CA GLU A 97 -7.18 12.38 12.96
C GLU A 97 -8.55 12.00 12.41
N ASN A 98 -8.87 10.71 12.40
CA ASN A 98 -10.07 10.19 11.73
C ASN A 98 -10.14 10.57 10.26
N SER A 99 -8.98 10.60 9.60
CA SER A 99 -8.91 10.92 8.18
C SER A 99 -8.77 9.64 7.36
N PHE A 100 -9.44 9.62 6.21
CA PHE A 100 -9.45 8.49 5.31
C PHE A 100 -9.07 9.00 3.92
N SER A 101 -8.02 8.43 3.34
CA SER A 101 -7.53 8.89 2.04
C SER A 101 -7.45 7.74 1.06
N LEU A 102 -7.83 8.02 -0.17
CA LEU A 102 -7.67 7.11 -1.29
C LEU A 102 -6.74 7.77 -2.30
N ILE A 103 -5.56 7.21 -2.47
CA ILE A 103 -4.57 7.76 -3.38
C ILE A 103 -4.54 6.90 -4.63
N LYS A 104 -5.00 7.47 -5.74
CA LYS A 104 -4.99 6.81 -7.05
C LYS A 104 -3.56 6.78 -7.56
N THR A 105 -3.07 5.60 -7.89
CA THR A 105 -1.69 5.44 -8.29
C THR A 105 -1.56 4.21 -9.19
N LYS A 106 -0.35 3.84 -9.50
CA LYS A 106 0.00 2.58 -10.12
C LYS A 106 1.11 1.99 -9.28
N PHE A 107 0.86 0.82 -8.66
CA PHE A 107 1.91 0.18 -7.89
C PHE A 107 2.98 -0.38 -8.81
N THR A 108 4.20 -0.24 -8.37
CA THR A 108 5.36 -0.78 -9.07
C THR A 108 5.74 -2.09 -8.40
N ARG A 109 5.95 -3.13 -9.21
CA ARG A 109 6.34 -4.45 -8.71
C ARG A 109 7.71 -4.80 -9.19
N THR A 110 8.55 -5.21 -8.24
CA THR A 110 9.92 -5.64 -8.53
C THR A 110 10.13 -7.03 -7.96
N LYS A 111 10.55 -7.95 -8.83
CA LYS A 111 10.82 -9.32 -8.41
C LYS A 111 12.09 -9.38 -7.57
N ILE A 112 12.03 -10.16 -6.50
CA ILE A 112 13.17 -10.49 -5.67
C ILE A 112 13.43 -11.97 -5.89
N SER A 113 14.48 -12.28 -6.64
CA SER A 113 14.86 -13.66 -6.92
C SER A 113 15.87 -14.13 -5.89
N LEU A 114 15.50 -15.12 -5.09
CA LEU A 114 16.40 -15.64 -4.06
C LEU A 114 17.67 -16.22 -4.65
N SER A 115 17.56 -16.93 -5.78
CA SER A 115 18.73 -17.51 -6.42
C SER A 115 19.72 -16.45 -6.90
N ASP A 116 19.23 -15.30 -7.36
CA ASP A 116 20.10 -14.19 -7.76
C ASP A 116 20.85 -13.60 -6.58
N LEU A 117 20.34 -13.77 -5.38
CA LEU A 117 20.97 -13.34 -4.14
C LEU A 117 21.82 -14.43 -3.50
N GLY A 118 21.87 -15.60 -4.12
CA GLY A 118 22.61 -16.73 -3.58
C GLY A 118 21.90 -17.44 -2.43
N LEU A 119 20.58 -17.32 -2.36
CA LEU A 119 19.77 -17.90 -1.29
C LEU A 119 18.86 -18.99 -1.83
N GLU A 120 18.67 -20.03 -1.03
CA GLU A 120 17.71 -21.10 -1.36
C GLU A 120 16.33 -20.78 -0.81
N LYS A 121 16.29 -20.12 0.35
CA LYS A 121 15.05 -19.76 1.02
C LYS A 121 15.26 -18.50 1.86
N ALA A 122 14.16 -17.90 2.29
CA ALA A 122 14.18 -16.79 3.21
C ALA A 122 12.97 -16.89 4.14
N ASP A 123 13.19 -16.66 5.43
CA ASP A 123 12.09 -16.64 6.40
C ASP A 123 11.48 -15.26 6.51
N LYS A 124 12.30 -14.22 6.40
CA LYS A 124 11.82 -12.84 6.52
C LYS A 124 12.60 -11.93 5.61
N ILE A 125 11.90 -11.21 4.76
CA ILE A 125 12.49 -10.21 3.86
C ILE A 125 11.92 -8.84 4.20
N GLU A 126 12.82 -7.88 4.38
CA GLU A 126 12.45 -6.50 4.62
C GLU A 126 13.22 -5.60 3.66
N VAL A 127 12.66 -4.45 3.35
CA VAL A 127 13.32 -3.45 2.51
C VAL A 127 13.61 -2.20 3.33
N ALA A 128 14.79 -1.62 3.12
CA ALA A 128 15.16 -0.35 3.70
C ALA A 128 15.57 0.59 2.57
N ALA A 129 15.03 1.79 2.57
CA ALA A 129 15.26 2.78 1.51
C ALA A 129 14.96 4.18 2.01
N GLY A 130 15.29 5.18 1.21
CA GLY A 130 14.97 6.56 1.54
C GLY A 130 13.49 6.79 1.78
N PHE A 131 12.61 6.07 1.07
CA PHE A 131 11.16 6.25 1.21
C PHE A 131 10.60 5.72 2.54
N ASN A 132 11.37 4.96 3.31
CA ASN A 132 10.94 4.51 4.63
C ASN A 132 11.97 4.84 5.72
N GLY A 133 12.82 5.86 5.46
CA GLY A 133 13.80 6.31 6.44
C GLY A 133 14.90 5.29 6.72
N TRP A 134 15.14 4.39 5.80
CA TRP A 134 16.14 3.32 5.93
C TRP A 134 15.85 2.37 7.10
N GLN A 135 14.59 2.26 7.50
CA GLN A 135 14.14 1.30 8.50
C GLN A 135 13.63 0.05 7.80
N PRO A 136 14.19 -1.14 8.11
CA PRO A 136 13.70 -2.37 7.49
C PRO A 136 12.20 -2.56 7.70
N ASP A 137 11.50 -2.87 6.63
CA ASP A 137 10.05 -2.96 6.62
C ASP A 137 9.60 -4.09 5.72
N GLU A 138 8.83 -5.02 6.24
CA GLU A 138 8.33 -6.16 5.49
C GLU A 138 7.00 -5.86 4.77
N GLU A 139 6.37 -4.73 5.05
CA GLU A 139 5.06 -4.43 4.48
C GLU A 139 5.03 -4.42 2.94
N PRO A 140 6.03 -3.84 2.26
CA PRO A 140 5.97 -3.85 0.80
C PRO A 140 6.38 -5.17 0.15
N ILE A 141 6.68 -6.20 0.91
CA ILE A 141 7.18 -7.48 0.40
C ILE A 141 6.06 -8.52 0.42
N SER A 142 5.87 -9.21 -0.70
CA SER A 142 4.92 -10.32 -0.82
C SER A 142 5.59 -11.53 -1.42
N GLN A 143 5.21 -12.72 -0.97
CA GLN A 143 5.71 -13.96 -1.57
C GLN A 143 4.90 -14.30 -2.81
N THR A 144 5.59 -14.67 -3.87
CA THR A 144 4.96 -15.10 -5.12
C THR A 144 4.76 -16.62 -5.13
N ASP A 145 3.95 -17.09 -6.09
CA ASP A 145 3.59 -18.52 -6.16
C ASP A 145 4.80 -19.44 -6.40
N ASP A 146 5.86 -18.91 -7.01
CA ASP A 146 7.05 -19.70 -7.30
C ASP A 146 8.05 -19.76 -6.14
N GLY A 147 7.66 -19.23 -4.97
CA GLY A 147 8.54 -19.22 -3.80
C GLY A 147 9.48 -18.04 -3.71
N ASN A 148 9.53 -17.22 -4.73
CA ASN A 148 10.28 -15.97 -4.69
C ASN A 148 9.42 -14.88 -4.06
N TYR A 149 9.88 -13.64 -4.13
CA TYR A 149 9.20 -12.52 -3.51
C TYR A 149 9.14 -11.37 -4.50
N GLU A 150 8.27 -10.41 -4.22
CA GLU A 150 8.25 -9.17 -4.97
C GLU A 150 8.00 -8.00 -4.03
N MET A 151 8.53 -6.84 -4.40
CA MET A 151 8.19 -5.58 -3.74
C MET A 151 7.02 -4.95 -4.48
N VAL A 152 6.03 -4.47 -3.73
CA VAL A 152 4.90 -3.74 -4.28
C VAL A 152 4.97 -2.34 -3.69
N LEU A 153 5.35 -1.37 -4.53
CA LEU A 153 5.65 -0.02 -4.07
C LEU A 153 4.74 1.00 -4.71
N SER A 154 4.34 1.99 -3.93
CA SER A 154 3.57 3.14 -4.40
C SER A 154 4.49 4.36 -4.34
N LEU A 155 5.24 4.59 -5.41
CA LEU A 155 6.22 5.66 -5.49
C LEU A 155 5.95 6.53 -6.70
N SER A 156 6.22 7.81 -6.56
CA SER A 156 6.18 8.73 -7.69
C SER A 156 7.37 8.52 -8.61
N GLU A 157 7.28 9.07 -9.82
CA GLU A 157 8.37 9.06 -10.77
C GLU A 157 9.67 9.54 -10.14
N GLY A 158 10.76 8.83 -10.38
CA GLY A 158 12.05 9.20 -9.82
C GLY A 158 13.05 8.07 -9.75
N TYR A 159 14.17 8.39 -9.13
CA TYR A 159 15.28 7.47 -8.92
C TYR A 159 15.34 7.14 -7.43
N TYR A 160 15.48 5.84 -7.13
CA TYR A 160 15.50 5.35 -5.75
C TYR A 160 16.62 4.33 -5.56
N GLU A 161 17.11 4.26 -4.34
CA GLU A 161 18.07 3.24 -3.92
C GLU A 161 17.49 2.49 -2.72
N TYR A 162 17.79 1.21 -2.62
CA TYR A 162 17.30 0.39 -1.53
C TYR A 162 18.24 -0.74 -1.20
N LYS A 163 18.09 -1.30 -0.02
CA LYS A 163 18.73 -2.54 0.40
C LYS A 163 17.66 -3.51 0.88
N LEU A 164 17.96 -4.78 0.77
CA LEU A 164 17.10 -5.81 1.36
C LEU A 164 17.77 -6.30 2.64
N TYR A 165 16.95 -6.53 3.66
CA TYR A 165 17.39 -7.11 4.91
C TYR A 165 16.71 -8.46 5.03
N ILE A 166 17.48 -9.55 4.85
CA ILE A 166 16.94 -10.89 4.74
C ILE A 166 17.57 -11.76 5.83
N ASP A 167 16.73 -12.24 6.75
CA ASP A 167 17.14 -13.12 7.84
C ASP A 167 18.38 -12.59 8.59
N GLY A 168 18.40 -11.30 8.85
CA GLY A 168 19.48 -10.67 9.61
C GLY A 168 20.69 -10.24 8.80
N ARG A 169 20.66 -10.34 7.47
CA ARG A 169 21.76 -9.94 6.61
C ARG A 169 21.34 -8.91 5.59
N TRP A 170 22.25 -7.98 5.29
CA TRP A 170 22.01 -6.94 4.28
C TRP A 170 22.41 -7.43 2.88
N PHE A 171 21.56 -7.11 1.89
CA PHE A 171 21.79 -7.40 0.48
C PHE A 171 21.54 -6.13 -0.33
N PRO A 172 22.53 -5.62 -1.10
CA PRO A 172 23.91 -6.08 -1.06
C PRO A 172 24.60 -5.68 0.25
N GLU A 173 25.68 -6.32 0.58
CA GLU A 173 26.44 -5.95 1.78
C GLU A 173 27.05 -4.57 1.64
N VAL A 174 27.50 -4.25 0.43
CA VAL A 174 28.09 -2.95 0.11
C VAL A 174 27.29 -2.33 -1.04
N GLY A 175 27.00 -1.04 -0.93
CA GLY A 175 26.22 -0.33 -1.93
C GLY A 175 24.73 -0.59 -1.80
N ASN A 176 23.99 -0.26 -2.85
CA ASN A 176 22.54 -0.37 -2.85
C ASN A 176 22.05 -0.92 -4.18
N HIS A 177 20.86 -1.50 -4.15
CA HIS A 177 20.09 -1.72 -5.38
C HIS A 177 19.53 -0.39 -5.88
N ARG A 178 19.30 -0.30 -7.17
CA ARG A 178 18.76 0.90 -7.82
C ARG A 178 17.46 0.58 -8.52
N LEU A 179 16.56 1.54 -8.53
CA LEU A 179 15.36 1.44 -9.33
C LEU A 179 14.96 2.82 -9.85
N VAL A 180 14.33 2.83 -11.02
CA VAL A 180 13.81 4.06 -11.63
C VAL A 180 12.34 3.84 -11.92
N ILE A 181 11.52 4.77 -11.48
CA ILE A 181 10.07 4.76 -11.70
C ILE A 181 9.76 5.81 -12.73
N GLY A 182 9.16 5.39 -13.84
CA GLY A 182 8.78 6.28 -14.93
C GLY A 182 7.38 6.85 -14.74
N GLU A 183 6.90 7.62 -15.74
CA GLU A 183 5.63 8.34 -15.70
C GLU A 183 4.43 7.47 -15.31
N ASN A 184 4.44 6.22 -15.73
CA ASN A 184 3.31 5.31 -15.52
C ASN A 184 3.57 4.33 -14.40
N GLY A 185 4.52 4.63 -13.52
CA GLY A 185 4.91 3.75 -12.45
C GLY A 185 5.73 2.55 -12.91
N ALA A 186 6.20 2.56 -14.17
CA ALA A 186 7.04 1.47 -14.68
C ALA A 186 8.39 1.46 -13.98
N LEU A 187 8.84 0.26 -13.62
CA LEU A 187 10.12 0.08 -12.97
C LEU A 187 11.18 -0.30 -13.98
N PHE A 188 12.29 0.42 -13.97
CA PHE A 188 13.43 0.11 -14.81
C PHE A 188 14.62 -0.24 -13.92
N PRO A 189 14.88 -1.54 -13.70
CA PRO A 189 16.02 -1.94 -12.88
C PRO A 189 17.33 -1.57 -13.55
N LEU A 190 18.24 -0.98 -12.82
CA LEU A 190 19.54 -0.57 -13.30
C LEU A 190 20.68 -1.44 -12.78
N GLY A 191 20.35 -2.48 -12.03
CA GLY A 191 21.35 -3.30 -11.39
C GLY A 191 21.81 -2.73 -10.06
N ASP A 192 22.78 -3.37 -9.46
CA ASP A 192 23.25 -3.01 -8.13
C ASP A 192 24.33 -1.95 -8.18
N ILE A 193 24.39 -1.14 -7.15
CA ILE A 193 25.47 -0.19 -6.92
C ILE A 193 26.46 -0.89 -5.99
N GLY A 194 27.60 -1.22 -6.52
CA GLY A 194 28.65 -1.91 -5.78
C GLY A 194 29.39 -1.01 -4.82
#